data_44e845e32906df6afb37ad7f42396652
#
_entry.id   44e845e32906df6afb37ad7f42396652
#
_cell.length_a   1.000
_cell.length_b   1.000
_cell.length_c   1.000
_cell.angle_alpha   90.00
_cell.angle_beta   90.00
_cell.angle_gamma   90.00
#
_symmetry.space_group_name_H-M   'P 1'
#
loop_
_entity.id
_entity.type
_entity.pdbx_description
1 polymer ?
#
loop_
_entity_poly.entity_id
_entity_poly.type
_entity_poly.pdbx_seq_one_letter_code
_entity_poly.pdbx_strand_id
1 'polypeptide(L)'
;MAFIISIVLMALTLVFKAQLLRLFFSTLEEGVMQSALTYFWISALSFPFLAIYNCCAALFRAMGNSKISMLASLITTIMNIIGNAILIYGVKWGVAGAAISSTISRFAAMLLLLILLHKRDHPIYISIKDKFRPNFGLIKKILSIGIPSSIESSLFHLGRILVVSIITSFGTVQIAANAVANNLDGIGCIPGQAMGLAVITVIGQCVGLGSEEQIRLHTKKLMKLTYLMSTIWNAIILATLPLTLKMYNISPDAYSLALKLIIIHNGCAIFIWPASFTMPNVLKAANDVKFTMCIALFSMFTFRLLLSYIIGLKLGMGAIGVWIAMIVDWVFRAVAFCLRYKGKRWLSYSIYKKEKVRAKSE
;
A
#
# COMPACT_ATOMS: atom_id res chain seq x y z
N MET A 1 -11.78 -2.03 18.12
CA MET A 1 -11.84 -3.01 17.03
C MET A 1 -10.47 -3.26 16.38
N ALA A 2 -9.81 -2.26 15.77
CA ALA A 2 -8.48 -2.45 15.14
C ALA A 2 -7.42 -3.02 16.11
N PHE A 3 -7.41 -2.57 17.36
CA PHE A 3 -6.54 -3.10 18.42
C PHE A 3 -6.78 -4.59 18.68
N ILE A 4 -8.03 -5.03 18.79
CA ILE A 4 -8.37 -6.44 19.04
C ILE A 4 -7.94 -7.30 17.84
N ILE A 5 -8.26 -6.88 16.63
CA ILE A 5 -7.87 -7.59 15.41
C ILE A 5 -6.34 -7.70 15.31
N SER A 6 -5.62 -6.63 15.62
CA SER A 6 -4.16 -6.63 15.56
C SER A 6 -3.51 -7.50 16.63
N ILE A 7 -4.11 -7.61 17.83
CA ILE A 7 -3.65 -8.56 18.86
C ILE A 7 -3.87 -10.01 18.39
N VAL A 8 -5.02 -10.32 17.79
CA VAL A 8 -5.27 -11.68 17.27
C VAL A 8 -4.27 -12.01 16.15
N LEU A 9 -4.03 -11.09 15.23
CA LEU A 9 -3.03 -11.27 14.17
C LEU A 9 -1.61 -11.40 14.73
N MET A 10 -1.26 -10.60 15.73
CA MET A 10 0.02 -10.71 16.44
C MET A 10 0.17 -12.10 17.06
N ALA A 11 -0.83 -12.58 17.81
CA ALA A 11 -0.80 -13.88 18.46
C ALA A 11 -0.66 -15.02 17.44
N LEU A 12 -1.46 -15.00 16.36
CA LEU A 12 -1.35 -15.97 15.27
C LEU A 12 0.04 -15.94 14.62
N THR A 13 0.57 -14.75 14.36
CA THR A 13 1.92 -14.60 13.79
C THR A 13 3.00 -15.15 14.70
N LEU A 14 2.90 -14.91 16.03
CA LEU A 14 3.86 -15.43 17.01
C LEU A 14 3.80 -16.95 17.14
N VAL A 15 2.61 -17.53 17.13
CA VAL A 15 2.42 -18.99 17.20
C VAL A 15 2.94 -19.68 15.93
N PHE A 16 2.62 -19.16 14.77
CA PHE A 16 2.95 -19.77 13.47
C PHE A 16 4.20 -19.20 12.80
N LYS A 17 5.03 -18.41 13.50
CA LYS A 17 6.20 -17.70 12.92
C LYS A 17 7.13 -18.60 12.13
N ALA A 18 7.47 -19.78 12.65
CA ALA A 18 8.38 -20.71 12.01
C ALA A 18 7.75 -21.37 10.77
N GLN A 19 6.47 -21.77 10.87
CA GLN A 19 5.73 -22.38 9.76
C GLN A 19 5.54 -21.38 8.62
N LEU A 20 5.18 -20.12 8.95
CA LEU A 20 5.02 -19.06 7.96
C LEU A 20 6.33 -18.76 7.22
N LEU A 21 7.45 -18.63 7.93
CA LEU A 21 8.74 -18.38 7.28
C LEU A 21 9.19 -19.56 6.42
N ARG A 22 9.03 -20.79 6.90
CA ARG A 22 9.38 -21.99 6.12
C ARG A 22 8.52 -22.18 4.88
N LEU A 23 7.23 -21.78 4.95
CA LEU A 23 6.32 -21.85 3.80
C LEU A 23 6.79 -20.97 2.63
N PHE A 24 7.31 -19.78 2.93
CA PHE A 24 7.75 -18.83 1.91
C PHE A 24 9.23 -18.92 1.56
N PHE A 25 10.06 -19.43 2.48
CA PHE A 25 11.51 -19.42 2.39
C PHE A 25 12.10 -20.76 2.84
N SER A 26 11.70 -21.83 2.18
CA SER A 26 12.09 -23.21 2.55
C SER A 26 13.58 -23.53 2.39
N THR A 27 14.31 -22.74 1.61
CA THR A 27 15.73 -23.00 1.21
C THR A 27 16.73 -22.06 1.87
N LEU A 28 16.35 -21.31 2.91
CA LEU A 28 17.29 -20.41 3.59
C LEU A 28 18.27 -21.18 4.48
N GLU A 29 19.50 -20.70 4.52
CA GLU A 29 20.51 -21.14 5.47
C GLU A 29 20.04 -20.93 6.92
N GLU A 30 20.42 -21.81 7.85
CA GLU A 30 19.93 -21.75 9.23
C GLU A 30 20.22 -20.43 9.93
N GLY A 31 21.39 -19.82 9.72
CA GLY A 31 21.75 -18.52 10.30
C GLY A 31 20.87 -17.38 9.82
N VAL A 32 20.50 -17.40 8.53
CA VAL A 32 19.57 -16.43 7.93
C VAL A 32 18.15 -16.66 8.45
N MET A 33 17.73 -17.93 8.59
CA MET A 33 16.43 -18.28 9.15
C MET A 33 16.27 -17.82 10.59
N GLN A 34 17.28 -17.98 11.45
CA GLN A 34 17.26 -17.48 12.83
C GLN A 34 17.17 -15.95 12.89
N SER A 35 17.92 -15.26 12.04
CA SER A 35 17.85 -13.81 11.93
C SER A 35 16.47 -13.34 11.46
N ALA A 36 15.88 -14.01 10.48
CA ALA A 36 14.54 -13.76 9.99
C ALA A 36 13.47 -14.00 11.07
N LEU A 37 13.58 -15.09 11.82
CA LEU A 37 12.70 -15.39 12.96
C LEU A 37 12.78 -14.29 14.03
N THR A 38 14.00 -13.85 14.36
CA THR A 38 14.21 -12.78 15.34
C THR A 38 13.56 -11.47 14.90
N TYR A 39 13.78 -11.06 13.66
CA TYR A 39 13.15 -9.87 13.08
C TYR A 39 11.62 -9.98 13.09
N PHE A 40 11.11 -11.14 12.69
CA PHE A 40 9.69 -11.37 12.48
C PHE A 40 8.89 -11.31 13.79
N TRP A 41 9.36 -11.98 14.87
CA TRP A 41 8.63 -11.95 16.13
C TRP A 41 8.67 -10.58 16.82
N ILE A 42 9.81 -9.86 16.77
CA ILE A 42 9.90 -8.51 17.32
C ILE A 42 9.00 -7.55 16.53
N SER A 43 9.01 -7.66 15.18
CA SER A 43 8.14 -6.85 14.33
C SER A 43 6.65 -7.15 14.55
N ALA A 44 6.28 -8.41 14.83
CA ALA A 44 4.90 -8.80 15.14
C ALA A 44 4.38 -8.09 16.40
N LEU A 45 5.21 -7.88 17.42
CA LEU A 45 4.84 -7.12 18.62
C LEU A 45 4.43 -5.68 18.30
N SER A 46 4.87 -5.13 17.19
CA SER A 46 4.49 -3.78 16.76
C SER A 46 3.11 -3.67 16.09
N PHE A 47 2.45 -4.79 15.76
CA PHE A 47 1.17 -4.76 15.04
C PHE A 47 0.07 -3.96 15.74
N PRO A 48 -0.16 -4.09 17.06
CA PRO A 48 -1.15 -3.28 17.75
C PRO A 48 -0.84 -1.77 17.68
N PHE A 49 0.43 -1.40 17.81
CA PHE A 49 0.86 -0.02 17.74
C PHE A 49 0.65 0.58 16.35
N LEU A 50 1.03 -0.19 15.31
CA LEU A 50 0.83 0.20 13.93
C LEU A 50 -0.65 0.32 13.56
N ALA A 51 -1.50 -0.57 14.07
CA ALA A 51 -2.94 -0.55 13.81
C ALA A 51 -3.59 0.71 14.41
N ILE A 52 -3.26 1.06 15.67
CA ILE A 52 -3.79 2.26 16.32
C ILE A 52 -3.25 3.52 15.63
N TYR A 53 -1.94 3.56 15.33
CA TYR A 53 -1.32 4.65 14.57
C TYR A 53 -2.05 4.94 13.26
N ASN A 54 -2.30 3.89 12.46
CA ASN A 54 -2.99 4.03 11.17
C ASN A 54 -4.43 4.52 11.34
N CYS A 55 -5.15 4.04 12.35
CA CYS A 55 -6.50 4.51 12.67
C CYS A 55 -6.50 6.00 13.04
N CYS A 56 -5.63 6.42 13.95
CA CYS A 56 -5.52 7.82 14.36
C CYS A 56 -5.11 8.73 13.19
N ALA A 57 -4.11 8.30 12.40
CA ALA A 57 -3.68 9.04 11.20
C ALA A 57 -4.81 9.17 10.17
N ALA A 58 -5.63 8.14 9.98
CA ALA A 58 -6.80 8.20 9.11
C ALA A 58 -7.86 9.17 9.64
N LEU A 59 -8.11 9.20 10.95
CA LEU A 59 -9.03 10.16 11.58
C LEU A 59 -8.57 11.61 11.37
N PHE A 60 -7.28 11.91 11.61
CA PHE A 60 -6.75 13.26 11.36
C PHE A 60 -6.87 13.66 9.89
N ARG A 61 -6.60 12.75 8.95
CA ARG A 61 -6.83 13.02 7.52
C ARG A 61 -8.31 13.26 7.20
N ALA A 62 -9.21 12.48 7.77
CA ALA A 62 -10.66 12.65 7.58
C ALA A 62 -11.18 14.00 8.10
N MET A 63 -10.58 14.51 9.18
CA MET A 63 -10.85 15.86 9.72
C MET A 63 -10.22 16.99 8.87
N GLY A 64 -9.55 16.69 7.76
CA GLY A 64 -8.83 17.66 6.94
C GLY A 64 -7.44 18.08 7.48
N ASN A 65 -7.01 17.53 8.61
CA ASN A 65 -5.72 17.87 9.23
C ASN A 65 -4.63 16.85 8.87
N SER A 66 -4.20 16.87 7.60
CA SER A 66 -3.13 16.00 7.13
C SER A 66 -1.74 16.37 7.68
N LYS A 67 -1.55 17.61 8.19
CA LYS A 67 -0.26 18.06 8.77
C LYS A 67 0.14 17.21 9.97
N ILE A 68 -0.80 16.90 10.86
CA ILE A 68 -0.53 16.07 12.05
C ILE A 68 -0.10 14.66 11.62
N SER A 69 -0.81 14.06 10.67
CA SER A 69 -0.46 12.73 10.14
C SER A 69 0.92 12.73 9.47
N MET A 70 1.26 13.78 8.73
CA MET A 70 2.57 13.97 8.10
C MET A 70 3.69 14.11 9.15
N LEU A 71 3.53 14.99 10.14
CA LEU A 71 4.51 15.20 11.20
C LEU A 71 4.75 13.92 12.02
N ALA A 72 3.69 13.20 12.36
CA ALA A 72 3.82 11.92 13.06
C ALA A 72 4.62 10.89 12.23
N SER A 73 4.36 10.81 10.92
CA SER A 73 5.13 9.95 10.02
C SER A 73 6.60 10.36 9.93
N LEU A 74 6.87 11.66 9.82
CA LEU A 74 8.24 12.20 9.77
C LEU A 74 9.02 11.89 11.06
N ILE A 75 8.41 12.15 12.22
CA ILE A 75 9.01 11.84 13.53
C ILE A 75 9.30 10.34 13.64
N THR A 76 8.35 9.48 13.23
CA THR A 76 8.53 8.02 13.23
C THR A 76 9.73 7.61 12.38
N THR A 77 9.86 8.21 11.19
CA THR A 77 10.96 7.90 10.27
C THR A 77 12.30 8.36 10.84
N ILE A 78 12.38 9.57 11.38
CA ILE A 78 13.61 10.10 12.01
C ILE A 78 14.00 9.23 13.21
N MET A 79 13.06 8.89 14.09
CA MET A 79 13.32 8.01 15.24
C MET A 79 13.79 6.62 14.79
N ASN A 80 13.22 6.08 13.71
CA ASN A 80 13.65 4.80 13.17
C ASN A 80 15.07 4.84 12.60
N ILE A 81 15.42 5.90 11.86
CA ILE A 81 16.78 6.08 11.33
C ILE A 81 17.79 6.20 12.45
N ILE A 82 17.54 7.07 13.44
CA ILE A 82 18.43 7.27 14.59
C ILE A 82 18.53 5.99 15.42
N GLY A 83 17.41 5.36 15.71
CA GLY A 83 17.36 4.11 16.47
C GLY A 83 18.10 2.97 15.76
N ASN A 84 17.96 2.84 14.44
CA ASN A 84 18.73 1.88 13.64
C ASN A 84 20.24 2.19 13.73
N ALA A 85 20.65 3.44 13.60
CA ALA A 85 22.05 3.83 13.72
C ALA A 85 22.63 3.45 15.09
N ILE A 86 21.92 3.74 16.16
CA ILE A 86 22.37 3.43 17.53
C ILE A 86 22.39 1.93 17.77
N LEU A 87 21.30 1.21 17.47
CA LEU A 87 21.16 -0.21 17.85
C LEU A 87 21.93 -1.15 16.92
N ILE A 88 22.10 -0.81 15.65
CA ILE A 88 22.86 -1.65 14.70
C ILE A 88 24.36 -1.38 14.82
N TYR A 89 24.77 -0.11 14.76
CA TYR A 89 26.19 0.24 14.72
C TYR A 89 26.79 0.51 16.11
N GLY A 90 26.05 1.13 17.03
CA GLY A 90 26.50 1.42 18.39
C GLY A 90 26.48 0.18 19.29
N VAL A 91 25.29 -0.40 19.46
CA VAL A 91 25.08 -1.56 20.36
C VAL A 91 25.36 -2.90 19.68
N LYS A 92 25.48 -2.92 18.34
CA LYS A 92 25.78 -4.11 17.51
C LYS A 92 24.75 -5.23 17.64
N TRP A 93 23.49 -4.90 17.84
CA TRP A 93 22.38 -5.87 17.89
C TRP A 93 21.93 -6.37 16.51
N GLY A 94 22.53 -5.90 15.42
CA GLY A 94 22.24 -6.35 14.07
C GLY A 94 20.74 -6.30 13.73
N VAL A 95 20.23 -7.45 13.29
CA VAL A 95 18.83 -7.58 12.85
C VAL A 95 17.81 -7.32 13.98
N ALA A 96 18.12 -7.73 15.21
CA ALA A 96 17.28 -7.46 16.38
C ALA A 96 17.19 -5.96 16.66
N GLY A 97 18.30 -5.23 16.52
CA GLY A 97 18.36 -3.78 16.68
C GLY A 97 17.43 -3.04 15.69
N ALA A 98 17.42 -3.46 14.43
CA ALA A 98 16.53 -2.90 13.41
C ALA A 98 15.05 -3.12 13.73
N ALA A 99 14.69 -4.33 14.19
CA ALA A 99 13.31 -4.68 14.57
C ALA A 99 12.84 -3.91 15.81
N ILE A 100 13.69 -3.79 16.83
CA ILE A 100 13.40 -3.05 18.07
C ILE A 100 13.23 -1.55 17.76
N SER A 101 14.15 -0.95 16.99
CA SER A 101 14.05 0.44 16.56
C SER A 101 12.72 0.73 15.87
N SER A 102 12.31 -0.15 14.95
CA SER A 102 11.03 -0.04 14.24
C SER A 102 9.83 -0.15 15.19
N THR A 103 9.89 -1.05 16.18
CA THR A 103 8.83 -1.24 17.16
C THR A 103 8.69 -0.03 18.08
N ILE A 104 9.81 0.52 18.58
CA ILE A 104 9.82 1.72 19.44
C ILE A 104 9.29 2.93 18.66
N SER A 105 9.72 3.13 17.40
CA SER A 105 9.27 4.24 16.57
C SER A 105 7.77 4.19 16.31
N ARG A 106 7.20 2.99 16.05
CA ARG A 106 5.76 2.79 15.88
C ARG A 106 4.98 3.03 17.17
N PHE A 107 5.52 2.61 18.31
CA PHE A 107 4.93 2.87 19.61
C PHE A 107 4.91 4.37 19.92
N ALA A 108 6.01 5.08 19.71
CA ALA A 108 6.09 6.53 19.92
C ALA A 108 5.11 7.28 19.02
N ALA A 109 5.01 6.90 17.75
CA ALA A 109 4.06 7.49 16.81
C ALA A 109 2.59 7.26 17.21
N MET A 110 2.28 6.06 17.68
CA MET A 110 0.96 5.75 18.24
C MET A 110 0.63 6.65 19.42
N LEU A 111 1.55 6.75 20.40
CA LEU A 111 1.36 7.59 21.57
C LEU A 111 1.18 9.06 21.20
N LEU A 112 2.00 9.59 20.29
CA LEU A 112 1.90 10.96 19.83
C LEU A 112 0.50 11.26 19.27
N LEU A 113 0.01 10.42 18.36
CA LEU A 113 -1.31 10.62 17.76
C LEU A 113 -2.46 10.42 18.74
N LEU A 114 -2.34 9.49 19.69
CA LEU A 114 -3.35 9.30 20.73
C LEU A 114 -3.43 10.52 21.67
N ILE A 115 -2.30 11.07 22.10
CA ILE A 115 -2.24 12.28 22.94
C ILE A 115 -2.87 13.46 22.21
N LEU A 116 -2.53 13.63 20.91
CA LEU A 116 -3.12 14.69 20.10
C LEU A 116 -4.62 14.52 19.90
N LEU A 117 -5.10 13.28 19.72
CA LEU A 117 -6.52 12.99 19.53
C LEU A 117 -7.33 13.12 20.83
N HIS A 118 -6.66 13.15 21.99
CA HIS A 118 -7.31 13.41 23.28
C HIS A 118 -7.64 14.90 23.51
N LYS A 119 -7.01 15.80 22.75
CA LYS A 119 -7.31 17.24 22.85
C LYS A 119 -8.70 17.53 22.31
N ARG A 120 -9.50 18.29 23.11
CA ARG A 120 -10.87 18.66 22.78
C ARG A 120 -11.04 19.67 21.64
N ASP A 121 -9.94 20.25 21.16
CA ASP A 121 -9.94 21.23 20.09
C ASP A 121 -10.24 20.64 18.69
N HIS A 122 -10.32 19.32 18.60
CA HIS A 122 -10.62 18.63 17.35
C HIS A 122 -12.09 18.26 17.23
N PRO A 123 -12.69 18.29 16.01
CA PRO A 123 -14.07 17.87 15.77
C PRO A 123 -14.36 16.44 16.24
N ILE A 124 -13.34 15.58 16.21
CA ILE A 124 -13.38 14.20 16.72
C ILE A 124 -12.26 14.07 17.74
N TYR A 125 -12.60 13.75 18.97
CA TYR A 125 -11.67 13.51 20.06
C TYR A 125 -12.03 12.25 20.84
N ILE A 126 -11.04 11.64 21.50
CA ILE A 126 -11.25 10.48 22.37
C ILE A 126 -11.32 10.97 23.80
N SER A 127 -12.45 10.74 24.49
CA SER A 127 -12.60 11.01 25.92
C SER A 127 -12.43 9.73 26.71
N ILE A 128 -11.54 9.74 27.71
CA ILE A 128 -11.34 8.58 28.64
C ILE A 128 -12.56 8.39 29.55
N LYS A 129 -13.38 9.45 29.73
CA LYS A 129 -14.56 9.42 30.60
C LYS A 129 -15.77 8.77 29.93
N ASP A 130 -15.76 8.63 28.61
CA ASP A 130 -16.88 8.05 27.88
C ASP A 130 -16.86 6.53 28.02
N LYS A 131 -17.98 5.96 28.50
CA LYS A 131 -18.13 4.50 28.59
C LYS A 131 -18.07 3.91 27.18
N PHE A 132 -17.08 3.06 26.95
CA PHE A 132 -16.97 2.33 25.70
C PHE A 132 -18.18 1.40 25.50
N ARG A 133 -19.07 1.79 24.58
CA ARG A 133 -20.20 0.97 24.15
C ARG A 133 -20.01 0.54 22.71
N PRO A 134 -19.79 -0.75 22.43
CA PRO A 134 -19.60 -1.24 21.07
C PRO A 134 -20.89 -1.05 20.25
N ASN A 135 -20.81 -0.29 19.18
CA ASN A 135 -21.91 -0.15 18.21
C ASN A 135 -21.71 -1.18 17.08
N PHE A 136 -22.43 -2.31 17.18
CA PHE A 136 -22.30 -3.40 16.20
C PHE A 136 -22.72 -2.99 14.79
N GLY A 137 -23.65 -2.05 14.63
CA GLY A 137 -24.04 -1.51 13.32
C GLY A 137 -22.89 -0.76 12.65
N LEU A 138 -22.19 0.10 13.39
CA LEU A 138 -21.00 0.80 12.90
C LEU A 138 -19.84 -0.16 12.63
N ILE A 139 -19.62 -1.13 13.51
CA ILE A 139 -18.59 -2.17 13.32
C ILE A 139 -18.84 -2.94 12.02
N LYS A 140 -20.09 -3.37 11.76
CA LYS A 140 -20.48 -4.06 10.53
C LYS A 140 -20.22 -3.20 9.28
N LYS A 141 -20.53 -1.90 9.33
CA LYS A 141 -20.24 -0.96 8.23
C LYS A 141 -18.73 -0.87 7.97
N ILE A 142 -17.91 -0.69 8.99
CA ILE A 142 -16.45 -0.60 8.87
C ILE A 142 -15.88 -1.90 8.31
N LEU A 143 -16.30 -3.05 8.82
CA LEU A 143 -15.82 -4.36 8.35
C LEU A 143 -16.26 -4.67 6.92
N SER A 144 -17.44 -4.23 6.50
CA SER A 144 -17.92 -4.42 5.10
C SER A 144 -17.05 -3.70 4.06
N ILE A 145 -16.32 -2.68 4.47
CA ILE A 145 -15.35 -1.94 3.65
C ILE A 145 -13.93 -2.49 3.89
N GLY A 146 -13.59 -2.68 5.16
CA GLY A 146 -12.24 -3.07 5.57
C GLY A 146 -11.85 -4.47 5.12
N ILE A 147 -12.74 -5.47 5.25
CA ILE A 147 -12.44 -6.85 4.87
C ILE A 147 -12.12 -6.98 3.37
N PRO A 148 -12.94 -6.51 2.43
CA PRO A 148 -12.61 -6.57 1.01
C PRO A 148 -11.30 -5.85 0.67
N SER A 149 -11.08 -4.66 1.24
CA SER A 149 -9.85 -3.90 1.02
C SER A 149 -8.61 -4.61 1.58
N SER A 150 -8.74 -5.29 2.73
CA SER A 150 -7.65 -6.07 3.32
C SER A 150 -7.33 -7.32 2.50
N ILE A 151 -8.36 -8.04 2.01
CA ILE A 151 -8.19 -9.19 1.11
C ILE A 151 -7.48 -8.75 -0.17
N GLU A 152 -7.94 -7.64 -0.79
CA GLU A 152 -7.31 -7.08 -1.99
C GLU A 152 -5.82 -6.81 -1.74
N SER A 153 -5.47 -6.11 -0.66
CA SER A 153 -4.09 -5.75 -0.33
C SER A 153 -3.24 -6.98 -0.02
N SER A 154 -3.75 -7.91 0.79
CA SER A 154 -3.02 -9.12 1.18
C SER A 154 -2.72 -10.02 -0.01
N LEU A 155 -3.72 -10.27 -0.85
CA LEU A 155 -3.55 -11.10 -2.05
C LEU A 155 -2.69 -10.41 -3.12
N PHE A 156 -2.72 -9.07 -3.18
CA PHE A 156 -1.80 -8.32 -4.03
C PHE A 156 -0.34 -8.49 -3.59
N HIS A 157 -0.05 -8.42 -2.29
CA HIS A 157 1.30 -8.67 -1.78
C HIS A 157 1.73 -10.12 -1.97
N LEU A 158 0.82 -11.08 -1.74
CA LEU A 158 1.09 -12.48 -2.02
C LEU A 158 1.42 -12.71 -3.51
N GLY A 159 0.63 -12.13 -4.42
CA GLY A 159 0.90 -12.20 -5.85
C GLY A 159 2.26 -11.61 -6.23
N ARG A 160 2.70 -10.53 -5.59
CA ARG A 160 4.06 -10.00 -5.80
C ARG A 160 5.14 -11.00 -5.38
N ILE A 161 4.98 -11.70 -4.27
CA ILE A 161 5.91 -12.73 -3.83
C ILE A 161 5.98 -13.87 -4.86
N LEU A 162 4.83 -14.33 -5.37
CA LEU A 162 4.78 -15.37 -6.39
C LEU A 162 5.44 -14.94 -7.72
N VAL A 163 5.29 -13.69 -8.12
CA VAL A 163 5.99 -13.14 -9.29
C VAL A 163 7.49 -13.11 -9.08
N VAL A 164 7.97 -12.75 -7.89
CA VAL A 164 9.40 -12.80 -7.55
C VAL A 164 9.91 -14.24 -7.64
N SER A 165 9.14 -15.23 -7.19
CA SER A 165 9.50 -16.65 -7.32
C SER A 165 9.66 -17.09 -8.79
N ILE A 166 8.87 -16.55 -9.72
CA ILE A 166 9.06 -16.78 -11.16
C ILE A 166 10.41 -16.19 -11.60
N ILE A 167 10.74 -14.98 -11.16
CA ILE A 167 11.98 -14.30 -11.56
C ILE A 167 13.23 -15.01 -11.02
N THR A 168 13.14 -15.64 -9.86
CA THR A 168 14.26 -16.40 -9.30
C THR A 168 14.69 -17.57 -10.19
N SER A 169 13.79 -18.11 -11.01
CA SER A 169 14.12 -19.18 -11.96
C SER A 169 14.93 -18.72 -13.19
N PHE A 170 15.08 -17.40 -13.41
CA PHE A 170 15.78 -16.86 -14.58
C PHE A 170 17.27 -16.59 -14.35
N GLY A 171 17.79 -16.85 -13.17
CA GLY A 171 19.20 -16.68 -12.81
C GLY A 171 19.56 -15.33 -12.19
N THR A 172 20.78 -15.25 -11.68
CA THR A 172 21.26 -14.17 -10.81
C THR A 172 21.24 -12.78 -11.43
N VAL A 173 21.56 -12.67 -12.73
CA VAL A 173 21.54 -11.40 -13.46
C VAL A 173 20.14 -10.81 -13.47
N GLN A 174 19.13 -11.63 -13.73
CA GLN A 174 17.73 -11.18 -13.79
C GLN A 174 17.17 -10.86 -12.41
N ILE A 175 17.59 -11.61 -11.38
CA ILE A 175 17.25 -11.32 -9.98
C ILE A 175 17.81 -9.95 -9.58
N ALA A 176 19.08 -9.70 -9.84
CA ALA A 176 19.75 -8.44 -9.51
C ALA A 176 19.10 -7.24 -10.24
N ALA A 177 18.90 -7.38 -11.55
CA ALA A 177 18.23 -6.35 -12.36
C ALA A 177 16.81 -6.05 -11.84
N ASN A 178 16.03 -7.09 -11.55
CA ASN A 178 14.68 -6.96 -11.04
C ASN A 178 14.63 -6.32 -9.63
N ALA A 179 15.59 -6.64 -8.76
CA ALA A 179 15.66 -6.05 -7.42
C ALA A 179 15.89 -4.54 -7.48
N VAL A 180 16.84 -4.11 -8.33
CA VAL A 180 17.10 -2.67 -8.54
C VAL A 180 15.92 -1.99 -9.19
N ALA A 181 15.33 -2.61 -10.23
CA ALA A 181 14.17 -2.06 -10.92
C ALA A 181 12.96 -1.91 -9.98
N ASN A 182 12.67 -2.88 -9.11
CA ASN A 182 11.60 -2.78 -8.11
C ASN A 182 11.84 -1.66 -7.09
N ASN A 183 13.09 -1.39 -6.70
CA ASN A 183 13.42 -0.26 -5.82
C ASN A 183 13.06 1.07 -6.48
N LEU A 184 13.48 1.26 -7.74
CA LEU A 184 13.21 2.49 -8.49
C LEU A 184 11.72 2.64 -8.86
N ASP A 185 11.02 1.52 -9.17
CA ASP A 185 9.57 1.49 -9.30
C ASP A 185 8.88 1.99 -8.01
N GLY A 186 9.30 1.45 -6.85
CA GLY A 186 8.77 1.87 -5.56
C GLY A 186 8.88 3.39 -5.35
N ILE A 187 10.03 3.98 -5.72
CA ILE A 187 10.23 5.43 -5.67
C ILE A 187 9.33 6.12 -6.69
N GLY A 188 9.20 5.59 -7.90
CA GLY A 188 8.37 6.15 -8.97
C GLY A 188 6.88 6.23 -8.63
N CYS A 189 6.40 5.29 -7.83
CA CYS A 189 4.99 5.22 -7.43
C CYS A 189 4.62 6.12 -6.23
N ILE A 190 5.58 6.74 -5.53
CA ILE A 190 5.33 7.56 -4.31
C ILE A 190 4.29 8.65 -4.54
N PRO A 191 4.36 9.51 -5.58
CA PRO A 191 3.39 10.58 -5.76
C PRO A 191 1.98 10.05 -5.96
N GLY A 192 1.84 8.98 -6.73
CA GLY A 192 0.54 8.35 -6.97
C GLY A 192 -0.06 7.71 -5.72
N GLN A 193 0.75 7.09 -4.87
CA GLN A 193 0.30 6.53 -3.59
C GLN A 193 -0.14 7.64 -2.62
N ALA A 194 0.61 8.74 -2.53
CA ALA A 194 0.24 9.90 -1.74
C ALA A 194 -1.08 10.51 -2.21
N MET A 195 -1.25 10.66 -3.54
CA MET A 195 -2.50 11.13 -4.13
C MET A 195 -3.66 10.18 -3.90
N GLY A 196 -3.41 8.87 -3.85
CA GLY A 196 -4.41 7.86 -3.49
C GLY A 196 -5.03 8.12 -2.12
N LEU A 197 -4.23 8.47 -1.11
CA LEU A 197 -4.71 8.84 0.23
C LEU A 197 -5.51 10.15 0.21
N ALA A 198 -5.06 11.14 -0.55
CA ALA A 198 -5.76 12.40 -0.72
C ALA A 198 -7.13 12.20 -1.40
N VAL A 199 -7.18 11.35 -2.44
CA VAL A 199 -8.42 10.99 -3.15
C VAL A 199 -9.43 10.36 -2.21
N ILE A 200 -9.03 9.37 -1.41
CA ILE A 200 -9.94 8.73 -0.43
C ILE A 200 -10.52 9.77 0.53
N THR A 201 -9.71 10.69 1.03
CA THR A 201 -10.13 11.71 1.98
C THR A 201 -11.09 12.70 1.35
N VAL A 202 -10.69 13.35 0.25
CA VAL A 202 -11.49 14.42 -0.39
C VAL A 202 -12.79 13.86 -0.99
N ILE A 203 -12.70 12.74 -1.71
CA ILE A 203 -13.89 12.13 -2.29
C ILE A 203 -14.81 11.57 -1.22
N GLY A 204 -14.25 11.00 -0.13
CA GLY A 204 -15.05 10.56 1.02
C GLY A 204 -15.87 11.69 1.65
N GLN A 205 -15.28 12.88 1.81
CA GLN A 205 -15.99 14.07 2.26
C GLN A 205 -17.08 14.50 1.26
N CYS A 206 -16.78 14.52 -0.03
CA CYS A 206 -17.78 14.84 -1.07
C CYS A 206 -18.94 13.82 -1.11
N VAL A 207 -18.67 12.56 -0.88
CA VAL A 207 -19.68 11.49 -0.75
C VAL A 207 -20.56 11.74 0.48
N GLY A 208 -19.95 12.16 1.60
CA GLY A 208 -20.67 12.55 2.81
C GLY A 208 -21.61 13.74 2.59
N LEU A 209 -21.20 14.72 1.79
CA LEU A 209 -22.03 15.88 1.40
C LEU A 209 -23.13 15.52 0.38
N GLY A 210 -23.03 14.37 -0.28
CA GLY A 210 -24.04 13.86 -1.19
C GLY A 210 -24.14 14.54 -2.55
N SER A 211 -23.13 15.28 -2.98
CA SER A 211 -23.13 15.98 -4.25
C SER A 211 -22.35 15.21 -5.31
N GLU A 212 -23.05 14.62 -6.29
CA GLU A 212 -22.42 13.95 -7.44
C GLU A 212 -21.53 14.91 -8.23
N GLU A 213 -21.97 16.15 -8.38
CA GLU A 213 -21.20 17.18 -9.10
C GLU A 213 -19.86 17.46 -8.43
N GLN A 214 -19.84 17.63 -7.11
CA GLN A 214 -18.62 17.84 -6.34
C GLN A 214 -17.68 16.62 -6.42
N ILE A 215 -18.24 15.41 -6.35
CA ILE A 215 -17.43 14.18 -6.51
C ILE A 215 -16.74 14.17 -7.89
N ARG A 216 -17.49 14.44 -8.97
CA ARG A 216 -16.92 14.43 -10.33
C ARG A 216 -15.90 15.54 -10.54
N LEU A 217 -16.20 16.76 -10.05
CA LEU A 217 -15.30 17.91 -10.13
C LEU A 217 -13.95 17.63 -9.43
N HIS A 218 -14.03 17.18 -8.16
CA HIS A 218 -12.83 16.90 -7.38
C HIS A 218 -12.07 15.69 -7.91
N THR A 219 -12.76 14.63 -8.36
CA THR A 219 -12.10 13.51 -9.03
C THR A 219 -11.30 13.97 -10.25
N LYS A 220 -11.89 14.79 -11.12
CA LYS A 220 -11.19 15.32 -12.31
C LYS A 220 -9.95 16.14 -11.92
N LYS A 221 -10.06 17.02 -10.91
CA LYS A 221 -8.95 17.84 -10.42
C LYS A 221 -7.84 16.99 -9.81
N LEU A 222 -8.19 16.05 -8.93
CA LEU A 222 -7.23 15.19 -8.24
C LEU A 222 -6.54 14.23 -9.22
N MET A 223 -7.26 13.65 -10.17
CA MET A 223 -6.65 12.80 -11.20
C MET A 223 -5.70 13.60 -12.09
N LYS A 224 -6.08 14.82 -12.53
CA LYS A 224 -5.18 15.70 -13.29
C LYS A 224 -3.90 15.99 -12.51
N LEU A 225 -4.02 16.31 -11.21
CA LEU A 225 -2.87 16.56 -10.35
C LEU A 225 -2.01 15.30 -10.18
N THR A 226 -2.65 14.13 -10.02
CA THR A 226 -1.92 12.84 -9.93
C THR A 226 -1.11 12.57 -11.20
N TYR A 227 -1.70 12.76 -12.38
CA TYR A 227 -0.98 12.61 -13.64
C TYR A 227 0.19 13.58 -13.73
N LEU A 228 -0.02 14.86 -13.42
CA LEU A 228 1.03 15.86 -13.44
C LEU A 228 2.20 15.50 -12.53
N MET A 229 1.91 15.19 -11.25
CA MET A 229 2.94 14.85 -10.27
C MET A 229 3.67 13.56 -10.64
N SER A 230 2.93 12.53 -11.07
CA SER A 230 3.53 11.25 -11.50
C SER A 230 4.40 11.43 -12.74
N THR A 231 3.97 12.26 -13.70
CA THR A 231 4.76 12.56 -14.92
C THR A 231 6.06 13.25 -14.57
N ILE A 232 6.01 14.35 -13.80
CA ILE A 232 7.21 15.09 -13.40
C ILE A 232 8.17 14.18 -12.64
N TRP A 233 7.65 13.41 -11.68
CA TRP A 233 8.48 12.56 -10.84
C TRP A 233 9.14 11.42 -11.62
N ASN A 234 8.38 10.71 -12.46
CA ASN A 234 8.94 9.66 -13.30
C ASN A 234 9.89 10.20 -14.37
N ALA A 235 9.63 11.39 -14.90
CA ALA A 235 10.57 12.06 -15.82
C ALA A 235 11.92 12.36 -15.14
N ILE A 236 11.90 12.82 -13.88
CA ILE A 236 13.13 13.03 -13.09
C ILE A 236 13.87 11.70 -12.89
N ILE A 237 13.16 10.62 -12.53
CA ILE A 237 13.77 9.30 -12.35
C ILE A 237 14.40 8.82 -13.66
N LEU A 238 13.70 8.96 -14.79
CA LEU A 238 14.23 8.55 -16.09
C LEU A 238 15.45 9.40 -16.51
N ALA A 239 15.43 10.70 -16.24
CA ALA A 239 16.56 11.59 -16.53
C ALA A 239 17.81 11.26 -15.69
N THR A 240 17.60 10.87 -14.43
CA THR A 240 18.70 10.52 -13.51
C THR A 240 19.06 9.04 -13.54
N LEU A 241 18.37 8.23 -14.32
CA LEU A 241 18.48 6.77 -14.33
C LEU A 241 19.91 6.24 -14.55
N PRO A 242 20.72 6.75 -15.50
CA PRO A 242 22.08 6.26 -15.68
C PRO A 242 22.97 6.51 -14.46
N LEU A 243 22.75 7.62 -13.75
CA LEU A 243 23.49 7.98 -12.55
C LEU A 243 23.07 7.09 -11.37
N THR A 244 21.77 6.93 -11.17
CA THR A 244 21.23 6.11 -10.07
C THR A 244 21.59 4.63 -10.23
N LEU A 245 21.56 4.08 -11.45
CA LEU A 245 21.94 2.70 -11.68
C LEU A 245 23.43 2.43 -11.41
N LYS A 246 24.31 3.38 -11.67
CA LYS A 246 25.74 3.25 -11.33
C LYS A 246 25.99 3.11 -9.82
N MET A 247 25.13 3.70 -8.98
CA MET A 247 25.27 3.59 -7.52
C MET A 247 25.00 2.18 -6.98
N TYR A 248 24.28 1.33 -7.71
CA TYR A 248 23.97 -0.02 -7.28
C TYR A 248 25.11 -1.03 -7.52
N ASN A 249 26.16 -0.64 -8.25
CA ASN A 249 27.35 -1.48 -8.49
C ASN A 249 27.02 -2.92 -8.94
N ILE A 250 26.09 -3.06 -9.89
CA ILE A 250 25.65 -4.33 -10.47
C ILE A 250 26.45 -4.68 -11.73
N SER A 251 26.41 -5.94 -12.15
CA SER A 251 27.09 -6.40 -13.36
C SER A 251 26.61 -5.65 -14.62
N PRO A 252 27.42 -5.51 -15.68
CA PRO A 252 27.03 -4.82 -16.91
C PRO A 252 25.75 -5.38 -17.55
N ASP A 253 25.57 -6.70 -17.51
CA ASP A 253 24.37 -7.35 -18.02
C ASP A 253 23.13 -7.02 -17.18
N ALA A 254 23.24 -7.05 -15.84
CA ALA A 254 22.17 -6.66 -14.94
C ALA A 254 21.85 -5.16 -15.08
N TYR A 255 22.83 -4.30 -15.29
CA TYR A 255 22.65 -2.88 -15.56
C TYR A 255 21.83 -2.65 -16.84
N SER A 256 22.25 -3.29 -17.96
CA SER A 256 21.55 -3.18 -19.23
C SER A 256 20.09 -3.64 -19.14
N LEU A 257 19.86 -4.74 -18.43
CA LEU A 257 18.52 -5.28 -18.20
C LEU A 257 17.68 -4.34 -17.31
N ALA A 258 18.22 -3.89 -16.16
CA ALA A 258 17.54 -2.98 -15.27
C ALA A 258 17.15 -1.66 -15.97
N LEU A 259 18.06 -1.12 -16.79
CA LEU A 259 17.79 0.07 -17.62
C LEU A 259 16.55 -0.13 -18.50
N LYS A 260 16.49 -1.26 -19.24
CA LYS A 260 15.35 -1.59 -20.10
C LYS A 260 14.05 -1.73 -19.30
N LEU A 261 14.09 -2.45 -18.18
CA LEU A 261 12.92 -2.67 -17.32
C LEU A 261 12.34 -1.34 -16.81
N ILE A 262 13.21 -0.45 -16.32
CA ILE A 262 12.76 0.84 -15.76
C ILE A 262 12.26 1.78 -16.84
N ILE A 263 12.90 1.85 -18.01
CA ILE A 263 12.42 2.70 -19.11
C ILE A 263 11.02 2.26 -19.54
N ILE A 264 10.80 0.97 -19.76
CA ILE A 264 9.51 0.43 -20.16
C ILE A 264 8.47 0.72 -19.08
N HIS A 265 8.80 0.42 -17.83
CA HIS A 265 7.89 0.56 -16.70
C HIS A 265 7.51 2.02 -16.44
N ASN A 266 8.49 2.88 -16.17
CA ASN A 266 8.22 4.27 -15.80
C ASN A 266 7.63 5.07 -16.97
N GLY A 267 8.02 4.72 -18.22
CA GLY A 267 7.40 5.27 -19.41
C GLY A 267 5.90 4.94 -19.49
N CYS A 268 5.51 3.69 -19.23
CA CYS A 268 4.11 3.27 -19.17
C CYS A 268 3.39 3.80 -17.93
N ALA A 269 4.10 3.88 -16.78
CA ALA A 269 3.54 4.33 -15.53
C ALA A 269 2.97 5.75 -15.60
N ILE A 270 3.62 6.65 -16.32
CA ILE A 270 3.17 8.02 -16.55
C ILE A 270 1.71 8.06 -17.04
N PHE A 271 1.34 7.16 -17.95
CA PHE A 271 0.03 7.16 -18.60
C PHE A 271 -0.99 6.25 -17.90
N ILE A 272 -0.56 5.10 -17.40
CA ILE A 272 -1.49 4.03 -17.01
C ILE A 272 -1.65 3.94 -15.49
N TRP A 273 -0.57 4.16 -14.72
CA TRP A 273 -0.55 3.91 -13.28
C TRP A 273 -1.61 4.72 -12.49
N PRO A 274 -1.83 6.04 -12.74
CA PRO A 274 -2.86 6.79 -12.04
C PRO A 274 -4.26 6.23 -12.23
N ALA A 275 -4.61 5.79 -13.44
CA ALA A 275 -5.90 5.18 -13.73
C ALA A 275 -6.05 3.79 -13.07
N SER A 276 -4.94 3.03 -12.94
CA SER A 276 -4.94 1.67 -12.40
C SER A 276 -4.97 1.62 -10.87
N PHE A 277 -4.31 2.58 -10.20
CA PHE A 277 -4.10 2.53 -8.76
C PHE A 277 -4.68 3.72 -7.98
N THR A 278 -4.79 4.90 -8.58
CA THR A 278 -5.42 6.04 -7.91
C THR A 278 -6.93 6.08 -8.16
N MET A 279 -7.41 5.77 -9.37
CA MET A 279 -8.82 5.76 -9.70
C MET A 279 -9.68 4.81 -8.84
N PRO A 280 -9.24 3.57 -8.50
CA PRO A 280 -10.02 2.71 -7.61
C PRO A 280 -10.25 3.31 -6.23
N ASN A 281 -9.42 4.25 -5.76
CA ASN A 281 -9.63 4.93 -4.49
C ASN A 281 -10.87 5.86 -4.51
N VAL A 282 -11.26 6.39 -5.67
CA VAL A 282 -12.53 7.10 -5.85
C VAL A 282 -13.71 6.15 -5.62
N LEU A 283 -13.67 4.95 -6.20
CA LEU A 283 -14.71 3.92 -6.04
C LEU A 283 -14.78 3.42 -4.59
N LYS A 284 -13.62 3.20 -3.95
CA LYS A 284 -13.53 2.82 -2.54
C LYS A 284 -14.10 3.89 -1.61
N ALA A 285 -13.83 5.16 -1.88
CA ALA A 285 -14.40 6.28 -1.12
C ALA A 285 -15.94 6.33 -1.23
N ALA A 286 -16.49 5.85 -2.35
CA ALA A 286 -17.94 5.71 -2.55
C ALA A 286 -18.51 4.34 -2.09
N ASN A 287 -17.72 3.54 -1.34
CA ASN A 287 -18.08 2.20 -0.83
C ASN A 287 -18.21 1.07 -1.89
N ASP A 288 -17.79 1.28 -3.13
CA ASP A 288 -17.77 0.23 -4.17
C ASP A 288 -16.50 -0.65 -4.08
N VAL A 289 -16.18 -1.10 -2.85
CA VAL A 289 -14.95 -1.84 -2.52
C VAL A 289 -14.94 -3.28 -3.05
N LYS A 290 -16.11 -3.90 -3.18
CA LYS A 290 -16.21 -5.28 -3.69
C LYS A 290 -15.81 -5.36 -5.15
N PHE A 291 -16.25 -4.39 -5.96
CA PHE A 291 -15.88 -4.32 -7.37
C PHE A 291 -14.37 -4.12 -7.53
N THR A 292 -13.79 -3.17 -6.78
CA THR A 292 -12.35 -2.92 -6.85
C THR A 292 -11.54 -4.14 -6.45
N MET A 293 -11.95 -4.84 -5.39
CA MET A 293 -11.34 -6.10 -4.96
C MET A 293 -11.40 -7.17 -6.06
N CYS A 294 -12.58 -7.43 -6.61
CA CYS A 294 -12.75 -8.48 -7.64
C CYS A 294 -11.90 -8.21 -8.88
N ILE A 295 -11.90 -6.96 -9.38
CA ILE A 295 -11.09 -6.58 -10.54
C ILE A 295 -9.59 -6.71 -10.22
N ALA A 296 -9.16 -6.24 -9.05
CA ALA A 296 -7.76 -6.31 -8.66
C ALA A 296 -7.27 -7.77 -8.52
N LEU A 297 -8.08 -8.65 -7.94
CA LEU A 297 -7.75 -10.07 -7.80
C LEU A 297 -7.73 -10.79 -9.15
N PHE A 298 -8.79 -10.61 -9.94
CA PHE A 298 -8.84 -11.21 -11.27
C PHE A 298 -7.64 -10.80 -12.11
N SER A 299 -7.37 -9.52 -12.15
CA SER A 299 -6.25 -8.95 -12.90
C SER A 299 -4.90 -9.47 -12.42
N MET A 300 -4.69 -9.54 -11.09
CA MET A 300 -3.46 -10.04 -10.49
C MET A 300 -3.17 -11.50 -10.86
N PHE A 301 -4.16 -12.37 -10.75
CA PHE A 301 -3.96 -13.80 -11.04
C PHE A 301 -3.90 -14.09 -12.54
N THR A 302 -4.78 -13.46 -13.34
CA THR A 302 -4.87 -13.73 -14.78
C THR A 302 -3.77 -13.01 -15.57
N PHE A 303 -3.65 -11.72 -15.41
CA PHE A 303 -2.71 -10.95 -16.24
C PHE A 303 -1.33 -10.84 -15.62
N ARG A 304 -1.22 -10.67 -14.31
CA ARG A 304 0.10 -10.50 -13.71
C ARG A 304 0.80 -11.82 -13.45
N LEU A 305 0.13 -12.82 -12.90
CA LEU A 305 0.77 -14.10 -12.54
C LEU A 305 0.82 -15.06 -13.74
N LEU A 306 -0.34 -15.35 -14.34
CA LEU A 306 -0.43 -16.33 -15.45
C LEU A 306 0.34 -15.85 -16.68
N LEU A 307 0.19 -14.58 -17.10
CA LEU A 307 0.96 -14.06 -18.22
C LEU A 307 2.44 -13.95 -17.91
N SER A 308 2.85 -13.65 -16.67
CA SER A 308 4.27 -13.69 -16.28
C SER A 308 4.87 -15.08 -16.47
N TYR A 309 4.13 -16.12 -16.12
CA TYR A 309 4.55 -17.49 -16.36
C TYR A 309 4.64 -17.82 -17.86
N ILE A 310 3.65 -17.40 -18.65
CA ILE A 310 3.62 -17.67 -20.09
C ILE A 310 4.71 -16.87 -20.81
N ILE A 311 4.74 -15.55 -20.65
CA ILE A 311 5.63 -14.68 -21.41
C ILE A 311 7.07 -14.77 -20.84
N GLY A 312 7.21 -14.78 -19.53
CA GLY A 312 8.52 -14.83 -18.89
C GLY A 312 9.19 -16.19 -19.02
N LEU A 313 8.48 -17.27 -18.67
CA LEU A 313 9.06 -18.62 -18.61
C LEU A 313 8.89 -19.37 -19.93
N LYS A 314 7.66 -19.54 -20.46
CA LYS A 314 7.44 -20.37 -21.67
C LYS A 314 7.95 -19.73 -22.95
N LEU A 315 7.80 -18.43 -23.12
CA LEU A 315 8.33 -17.69 -24.28
C LEU A 315 9.78 -17.24 -24.09
N GLY A 316 10.39 -17.52 -22.93
CA GLY A 316 11.81 -17.25 -22.68
C GLY A 316 12.19 -15.77 -22.56
N MET A 317 11.24 -14.85 -22.42
CA MET A 317 11.52 -13.40 -22.32
C MET A 317 12.07 -12.98 -20.95
N GLY A 318 12.15 -13.89 -19.99
CA GLY A 318 12.68 -13.62 -18.65
C GLY A 318 11.98 -12.49 -17.91
N ALA A 319 12.74 -11.65 -17.21
CA ALA A 319 12.20 -10.53 -16.44
C ALA A 319 11.44 -9.51 -17.30
N ILE A 320 11.86 -9.31 -18.56
CA ILE A 320 11.15 -8.38 -19.47
C ILE A 320 9.72 -8.86 -19.70
N GLY A 321 9.52 -10.17 -19.91
CA GLY A 321 8.20 -10.77 -20.09
C GLY A 321 7.30 -10.58 -18.86
N VAL A 322 7.88 -10.72 -17.67
CA VAL A 322 7.17 -10.47 -16.40
C VAL A 322 6.72 -9.01 -16.26
N TRP A 323 7.57 -8.07 -16.64
CA TRP A 323 7.25 -6.64 -16.56
C TRP A 323 6.22 -6.22 -17.63
N ILE A 324 6.25 -6.83 -18.81
CA ILE A 324 5.20 -6.65 -19.82
C ILE A 324 3.86 -7.16 -19.28
N ALA A 325 3.83 -8.35 -18.66
CA ALA A 325 2.62 -8.89 -18.04
C ALA A 325 2.06 -7.95 -16.95
N MET A 326 2.92 -7.28 -16.19
CA MET A 326 2.55 -6.27 -15.23
C MET A 326 1.88 -5.04 -15.88
N ILE A 327 2.37 -4.59 -17.02
CA ILE A 327 1.77 -3.47 -17.75
C ILE A 327 0.40 -3.86 -18.31
N VAL A 328 0.24 -5.08 -18.81
CA VAL A 328 -1.06 -5.60 -19.27
C VAL A 328 -2.07 -5.64 -18.11
N ASP A 329 -1.65 -6.09 -16.91
CA ASP A 329 -2.45 -6.01 -15.67
C ASP A 329 -2.92 -4.56 -15.40
N TRP A 330 -2.03 -3.58 -15.53
CA TRP A 330 -2.38 -2.18 -15.33
C TRP A 330 -3.37 -1.64 -16.36
N VAL A 331 -3.19 -1.96 -17.63
CA VAL A 331 -4.11 -1.55 -18.70
C VAL A 331 -5.50 -2.10 -18.43
N PHE A 332 -5.62 -3.38 -18.10
CA PHE A 332 -6.90 -4.00 -17.78
C PHE A 332 -7.58 -3.30 -16.59
N ARG A 333 -6.84 -3.05 -15.50
CA ARG A 333 -7.36 -2.33 -14.32
C ARG A 333 -7.81 -0.92 -14.68
N ALA A 334 -6.98 -0.16 -15.41
CA ALA A 334 -7.29 1.20 -15.83
C ALA A 334 -8.61 1.24 -16.62
N VAL A 335 -8.77 0.35 -17.61
CA VAL A 335 -10.00 0.25 -18.41
C VAL A 335 -11.19 -0.11 -17.53
N ALA A 336 -11.09 -1.15 -16.70
CA ALA A 336 -12.18 -1.62 -15.86
C ALA A 336 -12.64 -0.53 -14.86
N PHE A 337 -11.71 0.17 -14.19
CA PHE A 337 -12.04 1.22 -13.23
C PHE A 337 -12.57 2.48 -13.90
N CYS A 338 -12.02 2.86 -15.05
CA CYS A 338 -12.54 4.02 -15.81
C CYS A 338 -13.95 3.76 -16.35
N LEU A 339 -14.24 2.56 -16.87
CA LEU A 339 -15.58 2.17 -17.32
C LEU A 339 -16.58 2.15 -16.15
N ARG A 340 -16.17 1.59 -14.99
CA ARG A 340 -16.99 1.60 -13.78
C ARG A 340 -17.33 3.02 -13.33
N TYR A 341 -16.32 3.92 -13.33
CA TYR A 341 -16.48 5.31 -12.95
C TYR A 341 -17.40 6.09 -13.92
N LYS A 342 -17.27 5.87 -15.23
CA LYS A 342 -18.17 6.48 -16.23
C LYS A 342 -19.63 6.05 -16.00
N GLY A 343 -19.84 4.79 -15.64
CA GLY A 343 -21.16 4.28 -15.27
C GLY A 343 -21.63 4.86 -13.92
N LYS A 344 -22.96 4.93 -13.71
CA LYS A 344 -23.53 5.49 -12.45
C LYS A 344 -23.71 4.45 -11.34
N ARG A 345 -23.37 3.18 -11.57
CA ARG A 345 -23.62 2.08 -10.61
C ARG A 345 -22.88 2.24 -9.28
N TRP A 346 -21.65 2.77 -9.29
CA TRP A 346 -20.86 3.00 -8.07
C TRP A 346 -21.48 4.02 -7.11
N LEU A 347 -22.28 4.98 -7.62
CA LEU A 347 -23.02 5.94 -6.81
C LEU A 347 -24.14 5.29 -6.01
N SER A 348 -24.67 4.14 -6.43
CA SER A 348 -25.73 3.44 -5.70
C SER A 348 -25.26 2.81 -4.38
N TYR A 349 -23.95 2.60 -4.21
CA TYR A 349 -23.35 2.09 -2.98
C TYR A 349 -23.03 3.19 -1.98
N SER A 350 -23.07 4.46 -2.38
CA SER A 350 -22.84 5.59 -1.47
C SER A 350 -23.92 5.63 -0.39
N ILE A 351 -23.51 5.90 0.84
CA ILE A 351 -24.38 5.94 2.03
C ILE A 351 -25.52 6.95 1.82
N TYR A 352 -25.22 8.04 1.14
CA TYR A 352 -26.17 9.13 0.87
C TYR A 352 -27.43 8.72 0.08
N LYS A 353 -27.29 7.83 -0.90
CA LYS A 353 -28.46 7.41 -1.69
C LYS A 353 -29.38 6.51 -0.88
N LYS A 354 -28.85 5.73 0.06
CA LYS A 354 -29.64 4.89 0.96
C LYS A 354 -30.46 5.74 1.96
N GLU A 355 -29.88 6.83 2.47
CA GLU A 355 -30.58 7.74 3.40
C GLU A 355 -31.64 8.59 2.67
N LYS A 356 -31.35 9.05 1.44
CA LYS A 356 -32.33 9.81 0.64
C LYS A 356 -33.50 8.95 0.15
N VAL A 357 -33.31 7.67 -0.05
CA VAL A 357 -34.41 6.72 -0.36
C VAL A 357 -35.21 6.44 0.91
N ARG A 358 -34.57 6.35 2.06
CA ARG A 358 -35.23 6.13 3.35
C ARG A 358 -36.07 7.36 3.79
N ALA A 359 -35.51 8.58 3.65
CA ALA A 359 -36.22 9.86 3.93
C ALA A 359 -37.33 10.18 2.94
N LYS A 360 -37.43 9.48 1.80
CA LYS A 360 -38.57 9.61 0.87
C LYS A 360 -39.62 8.52 1.07
N SER A 361 -39.33 7.50 1.88
CA SER A 361 -40.25 6.41 2.22
C SER A 361 -40.85 6.56 3.62
N GLU A 362 -40.38 7.52 4.41
CA GLU A 362 -40.99 8.08 5.63
C GLU A 362 -41.73 9.38 5.31
#